data_62d7237eb2878e924058c8f25a3f915f
#
_entry.id   62d7237eb2878e924058c8f25a3f915f
#
_cell.length_a   1.000
_cell.length_b   1.000
_cell.length_c   1.000
_cell.angle_alpha   90.00
_cell.angle_beta   90.00
_cell.angle_gamma   90.00
#
_symmetry.space_group_name_H-M   'P 1'
#
loop_
_entity.id
_entity.type
_entity.pdbx_description
1 polymer ?
#
loop_
_entity_poly.entity_id
_entity_poly.type
_entity_poly.pdbx_seq_one_letter_code
_entity_poly.pdbx_strand_id
1 'polypeptide(L)'
;MPEAQDKGERADTPVSERAAPSHSDLESFRSALDAGRIGLWSWDLRSHQLAWSTKLEDFHGRREETLEGTFSIAAEDLKSQDATGVLAAISKTLQTHEPCRVEYRLPGPSEREERWFEASVTVITQDGAAVQLLGMCRDVTERERVNREVRVRARQQETLARLGERALTEGDLQKFFNDVVTTVGEILDLEMVKILELVPGDAELLLRAGIGWQAGLVGTANVATTRDTQAGYTLASGRPVIVEDLASETRFTGAPLLKTHGVVSGLTAPIAGRDGRAYGVLGAHTAKQRKFNDYDVAFLAAVANVVAGAIQRRQLDQRHELMIRELRHRSGNLFSQLLALFSQTAKNSRGVADLVAKYEARVLALANAHRLITEGGWKSTSLSELLNTLLAPFLDRISFSGPNVFLEPDPTFGLSMAVHELATNASKHGSLSSPSGRVELSWSVTRTQQGLTLILEWKESRGPAPRRIRRAGFGSRLINMVIERQLNGQVEQSFTAEGLHTRLTVPLTHERWPGGARSTARTDPS
;
A
#
# COMPACT_ATOMS: atom_id res chain seq x y z
N MET A 1 40.55 -5.23 -76.00
CA MET A 1 41.73 -4.47 -76.58
C MET A 1 41.35 -3.07 -76.87
N PRO A 2 42.21 -2.07 -76.64
CA PRO A 2 43.45 -2.05 -75.81
C PRO A 2 43.32 -1.06 -74.64
N GLU A 3 43.96 -1.31 -73.56
CA GLU A 3 45.08 -0.66 -72.88
C GLU A 3 45.29 0.85 -73.20
N ALA A 4 45.17 1.66 -72.16
CA ALA A 4 45.92 2.93 -72.04
C ALA A 4 46.34 3.08 -70.58
N GLN A 5 47.61 2.83 -70.31
CA GLN A 5 48.34 3.20 -69.10
C GLN A 5 48.37 4.76 -69.04
N ASP A 6 47.91 5.32 -67.95
CA ASP A 6 48.24 6.67 -67.55
C ASP A 6 49.05 6.68 -66.25
N LYS A 7 50.32 7.01 -66.36
CA LYS A 7 51.27 7.28 -65.31
C LYS A 7 50.99 8.66 -64.76
N GLY A 8 50.25 8.81 -63.74
CA GLY A 8 50.12 10.05 -62.96
C GLY A 8 51.31 10.24 -62.03
N GLU A 9 52.22 11.12 -62.39
CA GLU A 9 53.23 11.68 -61.51
C GLU A 9 52.62 12.24 -60.23
N ARG A 10 53.05 11.67 -59.08
CA ARG A 10 52.81 12.30 -57.75
C ARG A 10 53.70 13.53 -57.68
N ALA A 11 53.11 14.69 -57.82
CA ALA A 11 53.72 15.93 -57.45
C ALA A 11 53.92 15.96 -55.93
N ASP A 12 55.15 15.91 -55.51
CA ASP A 12 55.58 16.24 -54.15
C ASP A 12 55.22 17.73 -53.91
N THR A 13 54.15 17.98 -53.23
CA THR A 13 53.82 19.33 -52.74
C THR A 13 54.75 19.58 -51.53
N PRO A 14 55.60 20.60 -51.56
CA PRO A 14 56.45 20.90 -50.44
C PRO A 14 55.61 21.24 -49.21
N VAL A 15 55.90 20.62 -48.09
CA VAL A 15 55.35 20.97 -46.79
C VAL A 15 55.66 22.45 -46.55
N SER A 16 54.66 23.28 -46.75
CA SER A 16 54.75 24.72 -46.48
C SER A 16 55.23 24.90 -45.05
N GLU A 17 56.38 25.56 -44.87
CA GLU A 17 56.78 26.08 -43.55
C GLU A 17 55.61 26.87 -42.99
N ARG A 18 54.96 26.31 -41.96
CA ARG A 18 53.90 27.02 -41.25
C ARG A 18 54.57 28.24 -40.60
N ALA A 19 54.20 29.42 -41.05
CA ALA A 19 54.58 30.68 -40.44
C ALA A 19 54.27 30.61 -38.91
N ALA A 20 55.15 31.15 -38.10
CA ALA A 20 54.92 31.26 -36.66
C ALA A 20 53.58 31.98 -36.42
N PRO A 21 52.75 31.49 -35.43
CA PRO A 21 51.44 32.08 -35.20
C PRO A 21 51.52 33.56 -34.91
N SER A 22 50.63 34.34 -35.53
CA SER A 22 50.56 35.79 -35.33
C SER A 22 50.13 36.12 -33.89
N HIS A 23 50.42 37.34 -33.44
CA HIS A 23 49.98 37.78 -32.11
C HIS A 23 48.46 37.64 -31.89
N SER A 24 47.68 37.89 -32.95
CA SER A 24 46.22 37.70 -33.00
C SER A 24 45.81 36.23 -32.83
N ASP A 25 46.57 35.31 -33.41
CA ASP A 25 46.28 33.85 -33.27
C ASP A 25 46.53 33.38 -31.83
N LEU A 26 47.59 33.91 -31.20
CA LEU A 26 47.89 33.58 -29.78
C LEU A 26 46.85 34.16 -28.81
N GLU A 27 46.35 35.39 -29.07
CA GLU A 27 45.25 35.97 -28.26
C GLU A 27 43.94 35.20 -28.44
N SER A 28 43.61 34.81 -29.67
CA SER A 28 42.44 34.00 -29.97
C SER A 28 42.51 32.62 -29.28
N PHE A 29 43.69 31.99 -29.31
CA PHE A 29 43.93 30.73 -28.65
C PHE A 29 43.80 30.84 -27.10
N ARG A 30 44.37 31.93 -26.54
CA ARG A 30 44.27 32.23 -25.12
C ARG A 30 42.80 32.43 -24.68
N SER A 31 42.06 33.22 -25.46
CA SER A 31 40.62 33.43 -25.22
C SER A 31 39.81 32.14 -25.30
N ALA A 32 40.14 31.25 -26.23
CA ALA A 32 39.49 29.94 -26.33
C ALA A 32 39.77 29.02 -25.12
N LEU A 33 41.01 29.05 -24.63
CA LEU A 33 41.38 28.29 -23.40
C LEU A 33 40.66 28.83 -22.17
N ASP A 34 40.57 30.14 -22.01
CA ASP A 34 39.86 30.78 -20.90
C ASP A 34 38.35 30.49 -20.96
N ALA A 35 37.73 30.56 -22.14
CA ALA A 35 36.33 30.21 -22.33
C ALA A 35 36.07 28.72 -22.03
N GLY A 36 37.03 27.84 -22.37
CA GLY A 36 36.99 26.42 -22.07
C GLY A 36 37.30 26.06 -20.61
N ARG A 37 37.62 27.05 -19.76
CA ARG A 37 38.13 26.84 -18.40
C ARG A 37 39.29 25.84 -18.37
N ILE A 38 40.31 26.07 -19.21
CA ILE A 38 41.48 25.22 -19.37
C ILE A 38 42.69 25.92 -18.83
N GLY A 39 43.35 25.34 -17.84
CA GLY A 39 44.66 25.73 -17.36
C GLY A 39 45.74 24.92 -18.06
N LEU A 40 46.88 25.56 -18.42
CA LEU A 40 48.02 24.89 -19.02
C LEU A 40 49.20 24.96 -18.11
N TRP A 41 50.03 23.92 -18.16
CA TRP A 41 51.33 23.93 -17.54
C TRP A 41 52.36 23.22 -18.39
N SER A 42 53.62 23.61 -18.21
CA SER A 42 54.76 22.95 -18.85
C SER A 42 55.87 22.78 -17.85
N TRP A 43 56.51 21.65 -17.87
CA TRP A 43 57.69 21.33 -17.05
C TRP A 43 58.88 20.96 -17.93
N ASP A 44 59.87 21.83 -17.94
CA ASP A 44 61.14 21.57 -18.62
C ASP A 44 61.96 20.61 -17.75
N LEU A 45 62.30 19.45 -18.31
CA LEU A 45 62.98 18.36 -17.57
C LEU A 45 64.49 18.62 -17.46
N ARG A 46 65.05 19.56 -18.22
CA ARG A 46 66.48 19.92 -18.19
C ARG A 46 66.76 21.03 -17.18
N SER A 47 65.96 22.08 -17.21
CA SER A 47 66.10 23.22 -16.31
C SER A 47 65.33 23.05 -14.99
N HIS A 48 64.41 22.05 -14.92
CA HIS A 48 63.47 21.83 -13.85
C HIS A 48 62.50 22.99 -13.63
N GLN A 49 62.29 23.86 -14.63
CA GLN A 49 61.39 24.99 -14.55
C GLN A 49 59.96 24.51 -14.85
N LEU A 50 59.02 24.90 -13.97
CA LEU A 50 57.59 24.68 -14.12
C LEU A 50 56.93 26.03 -14.45
N ALA A 51 56.22 26.10 -15.57
CA ALA A 51 55.46 27.27 -15.97
C ALA A 51 53.93 26.96 -15.98
N TRP A 52 53.15 27.87 -15.43
CA TRP A 52 51.70 27.74 -15.33
C TRP A 52 51.01 28.89 -16.10
N SER A 53 49.85 28.61 -16.67
CA SER A 53 48.96 29.66 -17.14
C SER A 53 48.23 30.33 -15.97
N THR A 54 47.86 31.59 -16.10
CA THR A 54 47.08 32.34 -15.12
C THR A 54 45.82 31.59 -14.69
N LYS A 55 45.21 30.84 -15.61
CA LYS A 55 44.03 30.04 -15.32
C LYS A 55 44.30 28.88 -14.38
N LEU A 56 45.46 28.26 -14.49
CA LEU A 56 45.85 27.18 -13.57
C LEU A 56 46.19 27.74 -12.19
N GLU A 57 46.80 28.94 -12.13
CA GLU A 57 47.02 29.66 -10.86
C GLU A 57 45.68 29.92 -10.13
N ASP A 58 44.65 30.36 -10.86
CA ASP A 58 43.31 30.55 -10.32
C ASP A 58 42.71 29.25 -9.79
N PHE A 59 42.96 28.13 -10.48
CA PHE A 59 42.47 26.84 -10.05
C PHE A 59 43.08 26.37 -8.73
N HIS A 60 44.38 26.57 -8.58
CA HIS A 60 45.14 26.16 -7.38
C HIS A 60 45.17 27.24 -6.28
N GLY A 61 44.73 28.48 -6.58
CA GLY A 61 44.81 29.62 -5.66
C GLY A 61 46.19 30.09 -5.34
N ARG A 62 47.18 29.81 -6.24
CA ARG A 62 48.61 30.18 -6.09
C ARG A 62 49.08 30.95 -7.31
N ARG A 63 50.05 31.85 -7.12
CA ARG A 63 50.69 32.60 -8.22
C ARG A 63 52.06 32.01 -8.56
N GLU A 64 52.46 32.15 -9.83
CA GLU A 64 53.73 31.64 -10.38
C GLU A 64 54.96 32.02 -9.56
N GLU A 65 55.00 33.22 -8.99
CA GLU A 65 56.11 33.73 -8.15
C GLU A 65 56.39 32.90 -6.88
N THR A 66 55.49 31.99 -6.49
CA THR A 66 55.63 31.13 -5.34
C THR A 66 56.09 29.70 -5.65
N LEU A 67 56.28 29.39 -6.93
CA LEU A 67 56.58 28.05 -7.43
C LEU A 67 58.05 27.91 -7.82
N GLU A 68 59.00 28.28 -6.95
CA GLU A 68 60.40 27.88 -7.10
C GLU A 68 60.56 26.38 -6.76
N GLY A 69 60.71 25.52 -7.77
CA GLY A 69 61.12 24.16 -7.54
C GLY A 69 60.30 23.06 -8.21
N THR A 70 60.41 21.88 -7.76
CA THR A 70 59.97 20.61 -8.32
C THR A 70 58.45 20.46 -8.38
N PHE A 71 57.96 19.61 -9.28
CA PHE A 71 56.55 19.20 -9.42
C PHE A 71 55.91 18.69 -8.09
N SER A 72 56.72 18.35 -7.08
CA SER A 72 56.24 17.93 -5.75
C SER A 72 55.41 19.02 -5.04
N ILE A 73 55.74 20.30 -5.26
CA ILE A 73 55.02 21.41 -4.61
C ILE A 73 53.58 21.54 -5.16
N ALA A 74 53.35 21.27 -6.46
CA ALA A 74 52.03 21.22 -7.01
C ALA A 74 51.17 20.04 -6.51
N ALA A 75 51.83 18.95 -6.09
CA ALA A 75 51.18 17.79 -5.55
C ALA A 75 50.76 17.97 -4.06
N GLU A 76 51.32 18.93 -3.33
CA GLU A 76 50.96 19.22 -1.93
C GLU A 76 49.53 19.81 -1.81
N ASP A 77 49.02 20.46 -2.85
CA ASP A 77 47.66 21.00 -2.89
C ASP A 77 46.62 19.91 -3.11
N LEU A 78 47.06 18.73 -3.58
CA LEU A 78 46.16 17.61 -3.87
C LEU A 78 45.80 16.89 -2.56
N LYS A 79 44.61 16.33 -2.48
CA LYS A 79 44.30 15.36 -1.42
C LYS A 79 45.28 14.18 -1.49
N SER A 80 45.76 13.70 -0.35
CA SER A 80 46.78 12.65 -0.26
C SER A 80 46.45 11.40 -1.10
N GLN A 81 45.19 11.05 -1.23
CA GLN A 81 44.74 9.94 -2.07
C GLN A 81 44.90 10.20 -3.56
N ASP A 82 44.60 11.43 -4.00
CA ASP A 82 44.64 11.82 -5.42
C ASP A 82 46.10 12.12 -5.84
N ALA A 83 46.94 12.68 -4.95
CA ALA A 83 48.34 12.96 -5.18
C ALA A 83 49.14 11.73 -5.64
N THR A 84 48.93 10.59 -4.97
CA THR A 84 49.60 9.33 -5.34
C THR A 84 49.20 8.89 -6.76
N GLY A 85 47.95 8.99 -7.13
CA GLY A 85 47.46 8.63 -8.46
C GLY A 85 47.99 9.54 -9.56
N VAL A 86 48.03 10.86 -9.33
CA VAL A 86 48.55 11.85 -10.24
C VAL A 86 50.05 11.66 -10.50
N LEU A 87 50.83 11.48 -9.41
CA LEU A 87 52.26 11.24 -9.51
C LEU A 87 52.59 9.94 -10.23
N ALA A 88 51.84 8.87 -9.97
CA ALA A 88 52.04 7.58 -10.65
C ALA A 88 51.72 7.70 -12.16
N ALA A 89 50.67 8.42 -12.55
CA ALA A 89 50.31 8.64 -13.94
C ALA A 89 51.37 9.45 -14.69
N ILE A 90 51.89 10.50 -14.08
CA ILE A 90 52.98 11.30 -14.65
C ILE A 90 54.26 10.49 -14.78
N SER A 91 54.65 9.73 -13.77
CA SER A 91 55.82 8.85 -13.81
C SER A 91 55.71 7.82 -14.94
N LYS A 92 54.51 7.23 -15.12
CA LYS A 92 54.26 6.30 -16.23
C LYS A 92 54.42 6.99 -17.58
N THR A 93 53.86 8.17 -17.73
CA THR A 93 53.97 8.97 -18.98
C THR A 93 55.41 9.30 -19.32
N LEU A 94 56.26 9.63 -18.35
CA LEU A 94 57.68 9.84 -18.52
C LEU A 94 58.44 8.58 -18.99
N GLN A 95 58.04 7.40 -18.49
CA GLN A 95 58.69 6.13 -18.85
C GLN A 95 58.22 5.60 -20.21
N THR A 96 56.93 5.73 -20.51
CA THR A 96 56.35 5.11 -21.71
C THR A 96 56.26 6.06 -22.89
N HIS A 97 56.37 7.35 -22.65
CA HIS A 97 56.12 8.45 -23.58
C HIS A 97 54.65 8.50 -24.12
N GLU A 98 53.76 7.69 -23.52
CA GLU A 98 52.35 7.69 -23.85
C GLU A 98 51.60 8.77 -23.07
N PRO A 99 50.68 9.53 -23.71
CA PRO A 99 49.87 10.50 -22.99
C PRO A 99 49.00 9.83 -21.90
N CYS A 100 48.83 10.48 -20.77
CA CYS A 100 47.91 10.03 -19.74
C CYS A 100 46.78 11.03 -19.46
N ARG A 101 45.69 10.54 -18.88
CA ARG A 101 44.63 11.36 -18.33
C ARG A 101 44.37 10.92 -16.91
N VAL A 102 44.21 11.88 -15.99
CA VAL A 102 43.97 11.64 -14.57
C VAL A 102 43.03 12.70 -14.03
N GLU A 103 42.13 12.26 -13.16
CA GLU A 103 41.22 13.16 -12.43
C GLU A 103 41.72 13.32 -11.00
N TYR A 104 41.57 14.53 -10.44
CA TYR A 104 41.99 14.85 -9.09
C TYR A 104 41.12 15.95 -8.48
N ARG A 105 41.15 16.07 -7.14
CA ARG A 105 40.36 17.03 -6.39
C ARG A 105 41.24 18.06 -5.72
N LEU A 106 40.76 19.31 -5.76
CA LEU A 106 41.27 20.40 -4.96
C LEU A 106 40.24 20.87 -3.94
N PRO A 107 40.66 21.42 -2.79
CA PRO A 107 39.78 22.11 -1.87
C PRO A 107 39.03 23.24 -2.58
N GLY A 108 37.74 23.38 -2.32
CA GLY A 108 36.91 24.49 -2.78
C GLY A 108 37.05 25.74 -1.89
N PRO A 109 36.27 26.80 -2.19
CA PRO A 109 36.26 28.02 -1.41
C PRO A 109 35.82 27.82 0.06
N SER A 110 35.13 26.74 0.37
CA SER A 110 34.78 26.30 1.72
C SER A 110 35.31 24.91 1.99
N GLU A 111 35.59 24.56 3.26
CA GLU A 111 36.09 23.23 3.68
C GLU A 111 35.18 22.06 3.26
N ARG A 112 33.92 22.35 2.90
CA ARG A 112 32.95 21.35 2.47
C ARG A 112 32.81 21.20 0.96
N GLU A 113 33.43 22.10 0.16
CA GLU A 113 33.34 22.05 -1.28
C GLU A 113 34.60 21.43 -1.87
N GLU A 114 34.43 20.52 -2.81
CA GLU A 114 35.51 19.93 -3.60
C GLU A 114 35.35 20.36 -5.04
N ARG A 115 36.46 20.77 -5.65
CA ARG A 115 36.54 21.02 -7.08
C ARG A 115 37.25 19.87 -7.77
N TRP A 116 36.70 19.43 -8.88
CA TRP A 116 37.22 18.32 -9.66
C TRP A 116 37.90 18.81 -10.90
N PHE A 117 39.10 18.31 -11.17
CA PHE A 117 39.90 18.63 -12.31
C PHE A 117 40.27 17.36 -13.06
N GLU A 118 40.28 17.45 -14.41
CA GLU A 118 40.79 16.44 -15.32
C GLU A 118 42.11 16.99 -15.93
N ALA A 119 43.23 16.29 -15.65
CA ALA A 119 44.50 16.61 -16.26
C ALA A 119 44.81 15.64 -17.40
N SER A 120 45.25 16.19 -18.55
CA SER A 120 45.85 15.43 -19.64
C SER A 120 47.31 15.84 -19.76
N VAL A 121 48.20 14.86 -19.75
CA VAL A 121 49.66 15.09 -19.76
C VAL A 121 50.27 14.37 -20.93
N THR A 122 51.17 15.05 -21.61
CA THR A 122 51.93 14.51 -22.73
C THR A 122 53.42 14.86 -22.59
N VAL A 123 54.28 14.05 -23.19
CA VAL A 123 55.75 14.24 -23.23
C VAL A 123 56.14 14.79 -24.59
N ILE A 124 57.00 15.79 -24.58
CA ILE A 124 57.74 16.22 -25.76
C ILE A 124 59.11 15.57 -25.71
N THR A 125 59.50 14.89 -26.79
CA THR A 125 60.79 14.24 -26.96
C THR A 125 61.65 14.93 -27.99
N GLN A 126 62.94 15.04 -27.76
CA GLN A 126 63.93 15.48 -28.71
C GLN A 126 65.05 14.41 -28.78
N ASP A 127 65.38 13.95 -29.98
CA ASP A 127 66.35 12.87 -30.22
C ASP A 127 66.06 11.61 -29.40
N GLY A 128 64.79 11.29 -29.19
CA GLY A 128 64.35 10.12 -28.41
C GLY A 128 64.36 10.29 -26.88
N ALA A 129 64.83 11.42 -26.37
CA ALA A 129 64.83 11.74 -24.95
C ALA A 129 63.69 12.66 -24.57
N ALA A 130 63.02 12.43 -23.45
CA ALA A 130 62.02 13.32 -22.90
C ALA A 130 62.65 14.65 -22.50
N VAL A 131 62.21 15.76 -23.04
CA VAL A 131 62.74 17.11 -22.76
C VAL A 131 61.75 17.98 -21.99
N GLN A 132 60.45 17.77 -22.19
CA GLN A 132 59.41 18.60 -21.58
C GLN A 132 58.15 17.79 -21.37
N LEU A 133 57.43 18.02 -20.26
CA LEU A 133 56.05 17.64 -20.06
C LEU A 133 55.13 18.81 -20.32
N LEU A 134 54.06 18.58 -21.06
CA LEU A 134 52.96 19.52 -21.22
C LEU A 134 51.70 18.96 -20.59
N GLY A 135 51.03 19.77 -19.81
CA GLY A 135 49.78 19.37 -19.17
C GLY A 135 48.67 20.40 -19.43
N MET A 136 47.48 19.87 -19.56
CA MET A 136 46.27 20.64 -19.67
C MET A 136 45.32 20.18 -18.53
N CYS A 137 44.85 21.13 -17.74
CA CYS A 137 43.89 20.89 -16.66
C CYS A 137 42.57 21.56 -16.96
N ARG A 138 41.50 20.82 -16.87
CA ARG A 138 40.12 21.28 -17.07
C ARG A 138 39.32 21.16 -15.81
N ASP A 139 38.60 22.22 -15.41
CA ASP A 139 37.61 22.15 -14.33
C ASP A 139 36.40 21.33 -14.83
N VAL A 140 36.17 20.20 -14.19
CA VAL A 140 35.07 19.27 -14.48
C VAL A 140 34.09 19.15 -13.30
N THR A 141 34.16 20.09 -12.36
CA THR A 141 33.36 20.09 -11.13
C THR A 141 31.85 19.99 -11.44
N GLU A 142 31.35 20.77 -12.36
CA GLU A 142 29.93 20.75 -12.72
C GLU A 142 29.53 19.45 -13.42
N ARG A 143 30.40 18.92 -14.31
CA ARG A 143 30.18 17.60 -14.93
C ARG A 143 30.07 16.48 -13.86
N GLU A 144 31.01 16.46 -12.92
CA GLU A 144 31.02 15.46 -11.85
C GLU A 144 29.86 15.62 -10.86
N ARG A 145 29.43 16.88 -10.62
CA ARG A 145 28.23 17.15 -9.83
C ARG A 145 26.97 16.56 -10.50
N VAL A 146 26.79 16.86 -11.78
CA VAL A 146 25.65 16.34 -12.55
C VAL A 146 25.69 14.80 -12.63
N ASN A 147 26.87 14.23 -12.92
CA ASN A 147 27.03 12.77 -12.97
C ASN A 147 26.69 12.11 -11.63
N ARG A 148 27.11 12.70 -10.52
CA ARG A 148 26.78 12.22 -9.16
C ARG A 148 25.28 12.28 -8.91
N GLU A 149 24.63 13.38 -9.25
CA GLU A 149 23.18 13.53 -9.14
C GLU A 149 22.43 12.47 -9.97
N VAL A 150 22.85 12.24 -11.21
CA VAL A 150 22.27 11.20 -12.09
C VAL A 150 22.42 9.81 -11.48
N ARG A 151 23.60 9.48 -10.95
CA ARG A 151 23.87 8.18 -10.29
C ARG A 151 22.99 8.00 -9.06
N VAL A 152 22.87 9.03 -8.21
CA VAL A 152 22.01 8.98 -7.03
C VAL A 152 20.55 8.75 -7.43
N ARG A 153 20.05 9.49 -8.42
CA ARG A 153 18.68 9.32 -8.93
C ARG A 153 18.44 7.91 -9.49
N ALA A 154 19.37 7.41 -10.30
CA ALA A 154 19.26 6.05 -10.85
C ALA A 154 19.18 5.00 -9.73
N ARG A 155 20.01 5.12 -8.70
CA ARG A 155 19.99 4.21 -7.53
C ARG A 155 18.70 4.33 -6.75
N GLN A 156 18.14 5.54 -6.57
CA GLN A 156 16.86 5.74 -5.92
C GLN A 156 15.71 5.10 -6.72
N GLN A 157 15.69 5.26 -8.05
CA GLN A 157 14.68 4.65 -8.92
C GLN A 157 14.75 3.12 -8.93
N GLU A 158 15.95 2.55 -9.05
CA GLU A 158 16.16 1.10 -8.98
C GLU A 158 15.65 0.53 -7.63
N THR A 159 15.95 1.24 -6.56
CA THR A 159 15.50 0.87 -5.22
C THR A 159 13.98 0.92 -5.09
N LEU A 160 13.32 1.96 -5.63
CA LEU A 160 11.86 2.04 -5.64
C LEU A 160 11.22 0.89 -6.43
N ALA A 161 11.78 0.54 -7.59
CA ALA A 161 11.31 -0.59 -8.39
C ALA A 161 11.41 -1.90 -7.60
N ARG A 162 12.56 -2.15 -6.95
CA ARG A 162 12.80 -3.33 -6.10
C ARG A 162 11.86 -3.40 -4.90
N LEU A 163 11.64 -2.28 -4.21
CA LEU A 163 10.69 -2.21 -3.09
C LEU A 163 9.25 -2.43 -3.59
N GLY A 164 8.90 -1.90 -4.78
CA GLY A 164 7.60 -2.13 -5.41
C GLY A 164 7.35 -3.60 -5.73
N GLU A 165 8.33 -4.31 -6.29
CA GLU A 165 8.26 -5.75 -6.54
C GLU A 165 8.09 -6.54 -5.23
N ARG A 166 8.87 -6.20 -4.20
CA ARG A 166 8.75 -6.83 -2.87
C ARG A 166 7.39 -6.58 -2.22
N ALA A 167 6.84 -5.38 -2.36
CA ALA A 167 5.49 -5.05 -1.89
C ALA A 167 4.41 -5.95 -2.52
N LEU A 168 4.67 -6.48 -3.72
CA LEU A 168 3.76 -7.39 -4.43
C LEU A 168 3.96 -8.87 -4.05
N THR A 169 5.15 -9.28 -3.65
CA THR A 169 5.51 -10.69 -3.45
C THR A 169 5.64 -11.09 -1.99
N GLU A 170 6.03 -10.16 -1.10
CA GLU A 170 6.22 -10.47 0.31
C GLU A 170 4.87 -10.62 1.03
N GLY A 171 4.66 -11.78 1.63
CA GLY A 171 3.45 -12.08 2.40
C GLY A 171 3.47 -11.54 3.83
N ASP A 172 4.65 -11.25 4.38
CA ASP A 172 4.83 -10.72 5.72
C ASP A 172 5.09 -9.21 5.70
N LEU A 173 4.08 -8.45 6.11
CA LEU A 173 4.14 -6.99 6.13
C LEU A 173 5.21 -6.47 7.11
N GLN A 174 5.44 -7.16 8.23
CA GLN A 174 6.46 -6.76 9.20
C GLN A 174 7.87 -6.89 8.63
N LYS A 175 8.13 -8.00 7.94
CA LYS A 175 9.39 -8.20 7.23
C LYS A 175 9.60 -7.15 6.15
N PHE A 176 8.55 -6.83 5.38
CA PHE A 176 8.60 -5.77 4.39
C PHE A 176 8.92 -4.40 5.01
N PHE A 177 8.30 -4.04 6.14
CA PHE A 177 8.60 -2.80 6.85
C PHE A 177 10.06 -2.72 7.31
N ASN A 178 10.61 -3.82 7.84
CA ASN A 178 12.02 -3.87 8.26
C ASN A 178 12.96 -3.66 7.07
N ASP A 179 12.65 -4.26 5.91
CA ASP A 179 13.43 -4.05 4.69
C ASP A 179 13.36 -2.60 4.19
N VAL A 180 12.18 -1.99 4.26
CA VAL A 180 11.97 -0.58 3.89
C VAL A 180 12.83 0.34 4.74
N VAL A 181 12.79 0.22 6.08
CA VAL A 181 13.55 1.12 6.94
C VAL A 181 15.05 0.97 6.75
N THR A 182 15.55 -0.26 6.57
CA THR A 182 16.96 -0.52 6.27
C THR A 182 17.36 0.10 4.94
N THR A 183 16.58 -0.16 3.89
CA THR A 183 16.87 0.35 2.54
C THR A 183 16.83 1.87 2.46
N VAL A 184 15.86 2.52 3.13
CA VAL A 184 15.78 3.99 3.20
C VAL A 184 17.01 4.57 3.91
N GLY A 185 17.46 3.96 5.01
CA GLY A 185 18.68 4.36 5.72
C GLY A 185 19.91 4.30 4.84
N GLU A 186 20.09 3.20 4.09
CA GLU A 186 21.22 3.00 3.17
C GLU A 186 21.22 3.99 1.99
N ILE A 187 20.07 4.24 1.38
CA ILE A 187 19.96 5.10 0.20
C ILE A 187 20.08 6.59 0.54
N LEU A 188 19.51 7.00 1.67
CA LEU A 188 19.60 8.38 2.13
C LEU A 188 20.84 8.62 3.00
N ASP A 189 21.63 7.60 3.32
CA ASP A 189 22.77 7.68 4.24
C ASP A 189 22.37 8.31 5.58
N LEU A 190 21.38 7.68 6.26
CA LEU A 190 20.78 8.14 7.52
C LEU A 190 20.78 7.03 8.55
N GLU A 191 21.13 7.39 9.78
CA GLU A 191 21.28 6.43 10.87
C GLU A 191 19.95 5.94 11.44
N MET A 192 18.90 6.76 11.35
CA MET A 192 17.64 6.49 12.02
C MET A 192 16.46 6.59 11.05
N VAL A 193 15.78 5.48 10.86
CA VAL A 193 14.55 5.42 10.02
C VAL A 193 13.45 4.73 10.82
N LYS A 194 12.20 5.14 10.63
CA LYS A 194 11.04 4.56 11.32
C LYS A 194 9.78 4.54 10.46
N ILE A 195 8.97 3.52 10.69
CA ILE A 195 7.57 3.47 10.28
C ILE A 195 6.73 3.55 11.56
N LEU A 196 5.88 4.56 11.62
CA LEU A 196 4.89 4.75 12.67
C LEU A 196 3.51 4.41 12.13
N GLU A 197 2.78 3.54 12.82
CA GLU A 197 1.42 3.12 12.50
C GLU A 197 0.41 3.80 13.42
N LEU A 198 -0.66 4.34 12.86
CA LEU A 198 -1.74 4.95 13.62
C LEU A 198 -2.53 3.87 14.38
N VAL A 199 -2.59 3.99 15.70
CA VAL A 199 -3.32 3.04 16.57
C VAL A 199 -4.83 3.33 16.52
N PRO A 200 -5.70 2.31 16.64
CA PRO A 200 -7.14 2.52 16.74
C PRO A 200 -7.50 3.52 17.83
N GLY A 201 -8.26 4.57 17.46
CA GLY A 201 -8.57 5.70 18.34
C GLY A 201 -7.87 7.00 17.96
N ASP A 202 -6.96 6.95 16.97
CA ASP A 202 -6.28 8.08 16.31
C ASP A 202 -5.47 9.02 17.25
N ALA A 203 -5.20 8.59 18.49
CA ALA A 203 -4.49 9.40 19.48
C ALA A 203 -2.97 9.19 19.49
N GLU A 204 -2.50 8.04 19.04
CA GLU A 204 -1.11 7.63 19.11
C GLU A 204 -0.65 6.90 17.86
N LEU A 205 0.65 6.95 17.63
CA LEU A 205 1.38 6.26 16.56
C LEU A 205 2.35 5.26 17.19
N LEU A 206 2.19 3.99 16.88
CA LEU A 206 3.10 2.92 17.33
C LEU A 206 4.31 2.79 16.40
N LEU A 207 5.50 2.67 16.94
CA LEU A 207 6.73 2.37 16.20
C LEU A 207 6.72 0.91 15.73
N ARG A 208 6.30 0.68 14.47
CA ARG A 208 6.14 -0.66 13.89
C ARG A 208 7.44 -1.24 13.37
N ALA A 209 8.29 -0.42 12.78
CA ALA A 209 9.61 -0.81 12.30
C ALA A 209 10.57 0.36 12.41
N GLY A 210 11.86 0.10 12.58
CA GLY A 210 12.86 1.14 12.64
C GLY A 210 14.27 0.61 12.81
N ILE A 211 15.23 1.42 12.34
CA ILE A 211 16.67 1.24 12.56
C ILE A 211 17.21 2.45 13.31
N GLY A 212 18.31 2.27 14.05
CA GLY A 212 18.97 3.34 14.81
C GLY A 212 18.27 3.74 16.11
N TRP A 213 17.18 3.08 16.49
CA TRP A 213 16.46 3.31 17.74
C TRP A 213 16.94 2.35 18.82
N GLN A 214 16.81 2.76 20.07
CA GLN A 214 17.17 1.91 21.22
C GLN A 214 16.42 0.58 21.18
N ALA A 215 17.11 -0.50 21.55
CA ALA A 215 16.55 -1.84 21.58
C ALA A 215 15.27 -1.91 22.45
N GLY A 216 14.25 -2.61 21.98
CA GLY A 216 12.98 -2.77 22.68
C GLY A 216 11.93 -1.69 22.39
N LEU A 217 12.25 -0.62 21.67
CA LEU A 217 11.29 0.43 21.32
C LEU A 217 10.39 0.04 20.13
N VAL A 218 10.91 -0.74 19.19
CA VAL A 218 10.10 -1.24 18.07
C VAL A 218 9.01 -2.18 18.60
N GLY A 219 7.78 -1.91 18.27
CA GLY A 219 6.59 -2.63 18.73
C GLY A 219 6.02 -2.15 20.07
N THR A 220 6.68 -1.20 20.77
CA THR A 220 6.23 -0.73 22.10
C THR A 220 6.16 0.79 22.24
N ALA A 221 7.03 1.52 21.55
CA ALA A 221 7.09 2.97 21.68
C ALA A 221 5.94 3.64 20.93
N ASN A 222 5.25 4.54 21.62
CA ASN A 222 4.18 5.37 21.07
C ASN A 222 4.61 6.83 20.91
N VAL A 223 4.09 7.48 19.88
CA VAL A 223 4.26 8.90 19.58
C VAL A 223 2.88 9.53 19.45
N ALA A 224 2.64 10.65 20.13
CA ALA A 224 1.37 11.35 20.04
C ALA A 224 1.09 11.88 18.62
N THR A 225 -0.18 11.86 18.21
CA THR A 225 -0.64 12.39 16.91
C THR A 225 -0.89 13.90 16.94
N THR A 226 -0.65 14.56 18.07
CA THR A 226 -0.81 16.01 18.21
C THR A 226 0.16 16.76 17.30
N ARG A 227 -0.22 17.95 16.87
CA ARG A 227 0.61 18.82 16.01
C ARG A 227 1.94 19.24 16.64
N ASP A 228 2.14 18.99 17.93
CA ASP A 228 3.37 19.29 18.67
C ASP A 228 4.50 18.29 18.33
N THR A 229 4.21 17.22 17.64
CA THR A 229 5.20 16.26 17.15
C THR A 229 5.38 16.39 15.64
N GLN A 230 6.57 16.10 15.13
CA GLN A 230 6.82 16.07 13.68
C GLN A 230 5.88 15.09 12.96
N ALA A 231 5.66 13.90 13.52
CA ALA A 231 4.78 12.89 12.95
C ALA A 231 3.31 13.36 12.92
N GLY A 232 2.81 13.92 14.01
CA GLY A 232 1.46 14.46 14.06
C GLY A 232 1.27 15.68 13.15
N TYR A 233 2.27 16.55 13.04
CA TYR A 233 2.26 17.66 12.09
C TYR A 233 2.24 17.15 10.64
N THR A 234 3.01 16.08 10.32
CA THR A 234 3.02 15.44 9.00
C THR A 234 1.65 14.84 8.65
N LEU A 235 1.02 14.14 9.60
CA LEU A 235 -0.35 13.62 9.42
C LEU A 235 -1.36 14.75 9.16
N ALA A 236 -1.31 15.80 9.95
CA ALA A 236 -2.25 16.91 9.84
C ALA A 236 -2.07 17.72 8.55
N SER A 237 -0.82 17.86 8.06
CA SER A 237 -0.52 18.58 6.82
C SER A 237 -0.79 17.74 5.56
N GLY A 238 -0.77 16.41 5.67
CA GLY A 238 -0.87 15.49 4.55
C GLY A 238 0.28 15.58 3.55
N ARG A 239 1.41 16.18 3.94
CA ARG A 239 2.57 16.45 3.07
C ARG A 239 3.86 16.04 3.77
N PRO A 240 4.94 15.76 3.01
CA PRO A 240 6.26 15.60 3.59
C PRO A 240 6.70 16.83 4.40
N VAL A 241 7.39 16.61 5.51
CA VAL A 241 7.85 17.66 6.43
C VAL A 241 9.34 17.49 6.66
N ILE A 242 10.10 18.54 6.30
CA ILE A 242 11.54 18.63 6.53
C ILE A 242 11.78 19.40 7.83
N VAL A 243 12.76 18.93 8.60
CA VAL A 243 13.37 19.62 9.74
C VAL A 243 14.87 19.69 9.48
N GLU A 244 15.39 20.89 9.29
CA GLU A 244 16.84 21.10 9.10
C GLU A 244 17.58 21.09 10.44
N ASP A 245 16.94 21.65 11.47
CA ASP A 245 17.45 21.65 12.85
C ASP A 245 16.27 21.61 13.84
N LEU A 246 16.16 20.52 14.57
CA LEU A 246 15.07 20.30 15.53
C LEU A 246 15.12 21.28 16.71
N ALA A 247 16.29 21.79 17.05
CA ALA A 247 16.45 22.75 18.16
C ALA A 247 15.89 24.13 17.83
N SER A 248 15.95 24.53 16.55
CA SER A 248 15.42 25.80 16.05
C SER A 248 14.02 25.70 15.43
N GLU A 249 13.41 24.50 15.44
CA GLU A 249 12.09 24.25 14.84
C GLU A 249 10.97 24.92 15.64
N THR A 250 10.12 25.68 14.95
CA THR A 250 9.03 26.45 15.56
C THR A 250 7.63 25.88 15.35
N ARG A 251 7.45 24.98 14.37
CA ARG A 251 6.15 24.38 14.04
C ARG A 251 5.71 23.35 15.06
N PHE A 252 6.66 22.73 15.77
CA PHE A 252 6.43 21.70 16.80
C PHE A 252 7.67 21.56 17.70
N THR A 253 7.48 20.99 18.89
CA THR A 253 8.56 20.85 19.87
C THR A 253 9.37 19.54 19.72
N GLY A 254 8.94 18.65 18.84
CA GLY A 254 9.53 17.32 18.63
C GLY A 254 9.10 16.29 19.68
N ALA A 255 8.91 15.05 19.25
CA ALA A 255 8.55 13.93 20.12
C ALA A 255 9.71 13.56 21.07
N PRO A 256 9.43 13.05 22.29
CA PRO A 256 10.46 12.54 23.19
C PRO A 256 11.41 11.52 22.51
N LEU A 257 10.87 10.66 21.66
CA LEU A 257 11.62 9.67 20.88
C LEU A 257 12.77 10.33 20.10
N LEU A 258 12.54 11.48 19.44
CA LEU A 258 13.58 12.17 18.66
C LEU A 258 14.64 12.79 19.56
N LYS A 259 14.20 13.46 20.65
CA LYS A 259 15.09 14.13 21.60
C LYS A 259 16.01 13.16 22.31
N THR A 260 15.49 12.01 22.77
CA THR A 260 16.26 10.99 23.48
C THR A 260 17.36 10.37 22.61
N HIS A 261 17.14 10.33 21.28
CA HIS A 261 18.13 9.79 20.34
C HIS A 261 19.00 10.87 19.68
N GLY A 262 18.95 12.12 20.18
CA GLY A 262 19.82 13.18 19.68
C GLY A 262 19.56 13.58 18.23
N VAL A 263 18.32 13.42 17.73
CA VAL A 263 17.97 13.80 16.36
C VAL A 263 18.12 15.31 16.19
N VAL A 264 18.88 15.72 15.18
CA VAL A 264 19.06 17.10 14.76
C VAL A 264 18.23 17.41 13.53
N SER A 265 18.38 16.62 12.46
CA SER A 265 17.64 16.84 11.22
C SER A 265 16.78 15.64 10.86
N GLY A 266 15.70 15.87 10.12
CA GLY A 266 14.82 14.78 9.73
C GLY A 266 13.84 15.14 8.62
N LEU A 267 13.38 14.11 7.93
CA LEU A 267 12.37 14.17 6.90
C LEU A 267 11.28 13.14 7.21
N THR A 268 10.02 13.53 7.11
CA THR A 268 8.88 12.62 7.31
C THR A 268 7.90 12.73 6.15
N ALA A 269 7.29 11.61 5.77
CA ALA A 269 6.26 11.54 4.75
C ALA A 269 5.04 10.75 5.27
N PRO A 270 3.81 11.19 4.98
CA PRO A 270 2.62 10.46 5.37
C PRO A 270 2.48 9.17 4.55
N ILE A 271 2.10 8.08 5.20
CA ILE A 271 1.72 6.83 4.56
C ILE A 271 0.20 6.86 4.39
N ALA A 272 -0.27 6.87 3.15
CA ALA A 272 -1.69 6.88 2.86
C ALA A 272 -2.36 5.58 3.35
N GLY A 273 -3.50 5.72 3.98
CA GLY A 273 -4.34 4.61 4.37
C GLY A 273 -5.60 4.54 3.51
N ARG A 274 -6.68 4.03 4.08
CA ARG A 274 -7.96 3.85 3.41
C ARG A 274 -8.90 5.04 3.65
N ASP A 275 -9.78 5.29 2.69
CA ASP A 275 -10.89 6.27 2.81
C ASP A 275 -10.40 7.70 3.17
N GLY A 276 -9.21 8.08 2.64
CA GLY A 276 -8.61 9.41 2.89
C GLY A 276 -7.94 9.56 4.26
N ARG A 277 -7.94 8.53 5.11
CA ARG A 277 -7.20 8.53 6.38
C ARG A 277 -5.77 8.07 6.15
N ALA A 278 -4.83 8.62 6.90
CA ALA A 278 -3.45 8.14 6.89
C ALA A 278 -3.34 6.81 7.66
N TYR A 279 -2.50 5.91 7.16
CA TYR A 279 -2.08 4.72 7.93
C TYR A 279 -1.07 5.10 9.01
N GLY A 280 -0.19 6.05 8.71
CA GLY A 280 0.89 6.44 9.59
C GLY A 280 1.90 7.36 8.91
N VAL A 281 3.15 7.29 9.36
CA VAL A 281 4.25 8.16 8.90
C VAL A 281 5.52 7.33 8.70
N LEU A 282 6.19 7.55 7.56
CA LEU A 282 7.56 7.14 7.32
C LEU A 282 8.48 8.31 7.67
N GLY A 283 9.46 8.10 8.56
CA GLY A 283 10.40 9.12 8.99
C GLY A 283 11.85 8.67 8.84
N ALA A 284 12.71 9.56 8.39
CA ALA A 284 14.15 9.36 8.24
C ALA A 284 14.88 10.52 8.91
N HIS A 285 15.85 10.22 9.79
CA HIS A 285 16.44 11.19 10.71
C HIS A 285 17.94 10.96 10.87
N THR A 286 18.65 12.01 11.32
CA THR A 286 20.08 11.96 11.63
C THR A 286 20.40 12.83 12.85
N ALA A 287 21.46 12.46 13.57
CA ALA A 287 22.03 13.25 14.64
C ALA A 287 22.94 14.40 14.14
N LYS A 288 23.11 14.53 12.83
CA LYS A 288 23.92 15.58 12.21
C LYS A 288 23.02 16.61 11.53
N GLN A 289 23.49 17.85 11.44
CA GLN A 289 22.81 18.85 10.64
C GLN A 289 22.88 18.49 9.16
N ARG A 290 21.73 18.36 8.50
CA ARG A 290 21.59 18.00 7.08
C ARG A 290 20.51 18.83 6.40
N LYS A 291 20.81 19.30 5.19
CA LYS A 291 19.82 19.87 4.28
C LYS A 291 19.31 18.77 3.36
N PHE A 292 18.01 18.52 3.40
CA PHE A 292 17.34 17.62 2.49
C PHE A 292 16.97 18.37 1.21
N ASN A 293 17.24 17.78 0.06
CA ASN A 293 16.87 18.32 -1.23
C ASN A 293 15.52 17.74 -1.72
N ASP A 294 15.00 18.29 -2.80
CA ASP A 294 13.71 17.87 -3.38
C ASP A 294 13.70 16.38 -3.80
N TYR A 295 14.85 15.81 -4.16
CA TYR A 295 14.96 14.38 -4.51
C TYR A 295 14.85 13.48 -3.29
N ASP A 296 15.44 13.86 -2.16
CA ASP A 296 15.29 13.13 -0.90
C ASP A 296 13.81 13.09 -0.48
N VAL A 297 13.12 14.24 -0.61
CA VAL A 297 11.70 14.36 -0.30
C VAL A 297 10.85 13.48 -1.23
N ALA A 298 11.10 13.57 -2.54
CA ALA A 298 10.37 12.79 -3.54
C ALA A 298 10.60 11.29 -3.35
N PHE A 299 11.84 10.88 -3.04
CA PHE A 299 12.18 9.49 -2.78
C PHE A 299 11.43 8.96 -1.54
N LEU A 300 11.50 9.67 -0.40
CA LEU A 300 10.82 9.23 0.82
C LEU A 300 9.29 9.16 0.64
N ALA A 301 8.71 10.14 -0.06
CA ALA A 301 7.28 10.14 -0.39
C ALA A 301 6.90 8.98 -1.31
N ALA A 302 7.73 8.65 -2.30
CA ALA A 302 7.51 7.51 -3.19
C ALA A 302 7.60 6.18 -2.44
N VAL A 303 8.57 6.02 -1.52
CA VAL A 303 8.64 4.84 -0.64
C VAL A 303 7.41 4.75 0.26
N ALA A 304 6.94 5.86 0.84
CA ALA A 304 5.71 5.89 1.64
C ALA A 304 4.49 5.43 0.83
N ASN A 305 4.39 5.79 -0.45
CA ASN A 305 3.34 5.32 -1.35
C ASN A 305 3.45 3.82 -1.67
N VAL A 306 4.66 3.28 -1.84
CA VAL A 306 4.88 1.83 -2.00
C VAL A 306 4.44 1.07 -0.75
N VAL A 307 4.78 1.58 0.44
CA VAL A 307 4.33 1.01 1.73
C VAL A 307 2.80 1.06 1.83
N ALA A 308 2.17 2.17 1.47
CA ALA A 308 0.72 2.30 1.44
C ALA A 308 0.06 1.24 0.54
N GLY A 309 0.61 1.03 -0.67
CA GLY A 309 0.14 0.01 -1.60
C GLY A 309 0.23 -1.41 -1.03
N ALA A 310 1.35 -1.76 -0.37
CA ALA A 310 1.52 -3.05 0.29
C ALA A 310 0.48 -3.29 1.41
N ILE A 311 0.24 -2.26 2.24
CA ILE A 311 -0.76 -2.31 3.31
C ILE A 311 -2.17 -2.52 2.75
N GLN A 312 -2.57 -1.73 1.74
CA GLN A 312 -3.89 -1.82 1.12
C GLN A 312 -4.12 -3.20 0.50
N ARG A 313 -3.11 -3.74 -0.21
CA ARG A 313 -3.17 -5.08 -0.76
C ARG A 313 -3.39 -6.13 0.32
N ARG A 314 -2.58 -6.11 1.39
CA ARG A 314 -2.71 -7.07 2.50
C ARG A 314 -4.10 -7.03 3.15
N GLN A 315 -4.66 -5.84 3.34
CA GLN A 315 -6.01 -5.68 3.87
C GLN A 315 -7.07 -6.25 2.92
N LEU A 316 -6.91 -6.09 1.61
CA LEU A 316 -7.80 -6.68 0.61
C LEU A 316 -7.72 -8.21 0.62
N ASP A 317 -6.52 -8.78 0.66
CA ASP A 317 -6.30 -10.22 0.71
C ASP A 317 -6.93 -10.84 1.96
N GLN A 318 -6.70 -10.25 3.13
CA GLN A 318 -7.32 -10.69 4.39
C GLN A 318 -8.85 -10.65 4.33
N ARG A 319 -9.42 -9.58 3.77
CA ARG A 319 -10.87 -9.46 3.59
C ARG A 319 -11.41 -10.51 2.64
N HIS A 320 -10.69 -10.79 1.55
CA HIS A 320 -11.04 -11.81 0.57
C HIS A 320 -11.02 -13.22 1.20
N GLU A 321 -9.99 -13.54 1.99
CA GLU A 321 -9.91 -14.80 2.73
C GLU A 321 -11.06 -14.98 3.72
N LEU A 322 -11.41 -13.92 4.46
CA LEU A 322 -12.56 -13.94 5.37
C LEU A 322 -13.87 -14.18 4.61
N MET A 323 -14.06 -13.51 3.47
CA MET A 323 -15.26 -13.69 2.63
C MET A 323 -15.35 -15.10 2.07
N ILE A 324 -14.24 -15.67 1.57
CA ILE A 324 -14.19 -17.06 1.08
C ILE A 324 -14.51 -18.05 2.20
N ARG A 325 -13.98 -17.84 3.40
CA ARG A 325 -14.26 -18.69 4.56
C ARG A 325 -15.74 -18.65 4.93
N GLU A 326 -16.32 -17.45 4.94
CA GLU A 326 -17.75 -17.28 5.22
C GLU A 326 -18.63 -17.95 4.15
N LEU A 327 -18.28 -17.79 2.86
CA LEU A 327 -19.00 -18.46 1.77
C LEU A 327 -18.93 -19.97 1.88
N ARG A 328 -17.76 -20.56 2.21
CA ARG A 328 -17.61 -21.99 2.42
C ARG A 328 -18.49 -22.51 3.56
N HIS A 329 -18.51 -21.79 4.68
CA HIS A 329 -19.33 -22.12 5.84
C HIS A 329 -20.82 -22.12 5.47
N ARG A 330 -21.28 -21.09 4.78
CA ARG A 330 -22.69 -20.96 4.35
C ARG A 330 -23.08 -22.03 3.34
N SER A 331 -22.22 -22.31 2.36
CA SER A 331 -22.46 -23.38 1.39
C SER A 331 -22.57 -24.75 2.08
N GLY A 332 -21.69 -25.04 3.04
CA GLY A 332 -21.75 -26.26 3.84
C GLY A 332 -23.07 -26.41 4.59
N ASN A 333 -23.56 -25.34 5.19
CA ASN A 333 -24.85 -25.32 5.88
C ASN A 333 -26.01 -25.60 4.92
N LEU A 334 -26.02 -24.97 3.73
CA LEU A 334 -27.04 -25.21 2.72
C LEU A 334 -27.08 -26.67 2.26
N PHE A 335 -25.92 -27.28 1.96
CA PHE A 335 -25.85 -28.69 1.59
C PHE A 335 -26.32 -29.62 2.71
N SER A 336 -25.98 -29.32 3.95
CA SER A 336 -26.44 -30.08 5.12
C SER A 336 -27.97 -30.01 5.28
N GLN A 337 -28.57 -28.83 5.05
CA GLN A 337 -30.02 -28.65 5.03
C GLN A 337 -30.68 -29.44 3.92
N LEU A 338 -30.15 -29.39 2.69
CA LEU A 338 -30.66 -30.19 1.55
C LEU A 338 -30.62 -31.69 1.82
N LEU A 339 -29.53 -32.21 2.38
CA LEU A 339 -29.40 -33.62 2.73
C LEU A 339 -30.38 -34.02 3.84
N ALA A 340 -30.53 -33.20 4.87
CA ALA A 340 -31.52 -33.45 5.94
C ALA A 340 -32.94 -33.44 5.37
N LEU A 341 -33.25 -32.50 4.50
CA LEU A 341 -34.54 -32.40 3.83
C LEU A 341 -34.85 -33.64 2.97
N PHE A 342 -33.85 -34.09 2.21
CA PHE A 342 -33.97 -35.32 1.41
C PHE A 342 -34.21 -36.55 2.29
N SER A 343 -33.33 -36.77 3.26
CA SER A 343 -33.43 -37.95 4.15
C SER A 343 -34.76 -37.99 4.86
N GLN A 344 -35.28 -36.86 5.30
CA GLN A 344 -36.54 -36.76 5.98
C GLN A 344 -37.73 -36.89 5.04
N THR A 345 -37.66 -36.38 3.80
CA THR A 345 -38.69 -36.54 2.79
C THR A 345 -38.78 -38.01 2.37
N ALA A 346 -37.64 -38.68 2.16
CA ALA A 346 -37.56 -40.08 1.76
C ALA A 346 -38.22 -41.04 2.81
N LYS A 347 -37.97 -40.82 4.10
CA LYS A 347 -38.56 -41.62 5.19
C LYS A 347 -40.11 -41.59 5.25
N ASN A 348 -40.73 -40.57 4.63
CA ASN A 348 -42.16 -40.31 4.74
C ASN A 348 -42.88 -40.27 3.39
N SER A 349 -42.25 -40.76 2.34
CA SER A 349 -42.85 -40.83 1.01
C SER A 349 -43.37 -42.23 0.73
N ARG A 350 -44.49 -42.31 0.01
CA ARG A 350 -45.17 -43.57 -0.33
C ARG A 350 -44.64 -44.25 -1.61
N GLY A 351 -43.59 -43.68 -2.21
CA GLY A 351 -42.97 -44.14 -3.43
C GLY A 351 -42.13 -43.05 -4.07
N VAL A 352 -41.44 -43.39 -5.15
CA VAL A 352 -40.49 -42.49 -5.79
C VAL A 352 -41.16 -41.20 -6.31
N ALA A 353 -42.32 -41.32 -6.96
CA ALA A 353 -43.04 -40.16 -7.49
C ALA A 353 -43.47 -39.17 -6.38
N ASP A 354 -43.97 -39.69 -5.24
CA ASP A 354 -44.34 -38.88 -4.08
C ASP A 354 -43.10 -38.21 -3.41
N LEU A 355 -41.96 -38.94 -3.38
CA LEU A 355 -40.67 -38.40 -2.91
C LEU A 355 -40.23 -37.24 -3.78
N VAL A 356 -40.17 -37.41 -5.08
CA VAL A 356 -39.70 -36.39 -6.03
C VAL A 356 -40.56 -35.15 -5.92
N ALA A 357 -41.89 -35.25 -6.02
CA ALA A 357 -42.79 -34.11 -5.99
C ALA A 357 -42.66 -33.32 -4.66
N LYS A 358 -42.56 -34.00 -3.51
CA LYS A 358 -42.39 -33.35 -2.21
C LYS A 358 -41.02 -32.70 -2.04
N TYR A 359 -39.97 -33.36 -2.52
CA TYR A 359 -38.61 -32.85 -2.39
C TYR A 359 -38.41 -31.61 -3.28
N GLU A 360 -38.86 -31.65 -4.55
CA GLU A 360 -38.81 -30.51 -5.45
C GLU A 360 -39.51 -29.28 -4.87
N ALA A 361 -40.75 -29.44 -4.35
CA ALA A 361 -41.48 -28.33 -3.75
C ALA A 361 -40.73 -27.68 -2.57
N ARG A 362 -40.05 -28.49 -1.75
CA ARG A 362 -39.26 -28.01 -0.60
C ARG A 362 -37.95 -27.34 -1.00
N VAL A 363 -37.26 -27.91 -2.00
CA VAL A 363 -36.05 -27.31 -2.56
C VAL A 363 -36.38 -25.96 -3.19
N LEU A 364 -37.52 -25.86 -3.90
CA LEU A 364 -37.97 -24.59 -4.49
C LEU A 364 -38.27 -23.53 -3.40
N ALA A 365 -38.93 -23.91 -2.31
CA ALA A 365 -39.17 -23.01 -1.19
C ALA A 365 -37.85 -22.53 -0.55
N LEU A 366 -36.88 -23.44 -0.37
CA LEU A 366 -35.56 -23.12 0.15
C LEU A 366 -34.80 -22.19 -0.81
N ALA A 367 -34.85 -22.46 -2.13
CA ALA A 367 -34.22 -21.64 -3.17
C ALA A 367 -34.78 -20.21 -3.21
N ASN A 368 -36.09 -20.06 -3.07
CA ASN A 368 -36.75 -18.75 -3.00
C ASN A 368 -36.31 -17.97 -1.75
N ALA A 369 -36.24 -18.61 -0.59
CA ALA A 369 -35.72 -17.99 0.62
C ALA A 369 -34.25 -17.57 0.47
N HIS A 370 -33.43 -18.45 -0.13
CA HIS A 370 -32.02 -18.16 -0.39
C HIS A 370 -31.85 -16.97 -1.34
N ARG A 371 -32.67 -16.89 -2.41
CA ARG A 371 -32.64 -15.76 -3.35
C ARG A 371 -32.95 -14.44 -2.65
N LEU A 372 -33.99 -14.37 -1.83
CA LEU A 372 -34.37 -13.18 -1.08
C LEU A 372 -33.25 -12.72 -0.12
N ILE A 373 -32.59 -13.65 0.56
CA ILE A 373 -31.47 -13.37 1.44
C ILE A 373 -30.28 -12.81 0.64
N THR A 374 -30.01 -13.38 -0.55
CA THR A 374 -28.89 -12.96 -1.40
C THR A 374 -29.13 -11.57 -2.00
N GLU A 375 -30.34 -11.30 -2.52
CA GLU A 375 -30.75 -10.00 -3.05
C GLU A 375 -30.74 -8.91 -1.96
N GLY A 376 -31.08 -9.25 -0.71
CA GLY A 376 -30.96 -8.38 0.46
C GLY A 376 -29.52 -8.15 0.96
N GLY A 377 -28.51 -8.64 0.25
CA GLY A 377 -27.10 -8.48 0.60
C GLY A 377 -26.71 -9.24 1.87
N TRP A 378 -27.39 -10.34 2.20
CA TRP A 378 -27.12 -11.21 3.36
C TRP A 378 -27.29 -10.55 4.74
N LYS A 379 -27.95 -9.39 4.80
CA LYS A 379 -28.13 -8.69 6.08
C LYS A 379 -29.45 -9.02 6.75
N SER A 380 -30.53 -8.89 6.03
CA SER A 380 -31.86 -9.20 6.55
C SER A 380 -32.89 -9.23 5.42
N THR A 381 -33.94 -10.03 5.57
CA THR A 381 -35.05 -10.17 4.63
C THR A 381 -36.35 -9.69 5.29
N SER A 382 -37.19 -8.94 4.58
CA SER A 382 -38.51 -8.55 5.09
C SER A 382 -39.40 -9.78 5.22
N LEU A 383 -40.00 -9.98 6.40
CA LEU A 383 -40.98 -11.05 6.61
C LEU A 383 -42.17 -10.94 5.65
N SER A 384 -42.66 -9.71 5.40
CA SER A 384 -43.76 -9.48 4.45
C SER A 384 -43.36 -9.91 3.03
N GLU A 385 -42.15 -9.63 2.58
CA GLU A 385 -41.66 -10.03 1.26
C GLU A 385 -41.51 -11.53 1.13
N LEU A 386 -40.97 -12.19 2.17
CA LEU A 386 -40.86 -13.64 2.27
C LEU A 386 -42.27 -14.30 2.14
N LEU A 387 -43.25 -13.81 2.91
CA LEU A 387 -44.60 -14.33 2.89
C LEU A 387 -45.31 -14.13 1.55
N ASN A 388 -45.13 -12.94 0.92
CA ASN A 388 -45.65 -12.66 -0.41
C ASN A 388 -45.09 -13.64 -1.44
N THR A 389 -43.81 -13.93 -1.40
CA THR A 389 -43.14 -14.85 -2.33
C THR A 389 -43.61 -16.29 -2.13
N LEU A 390 -43.68 -16.78 -0.90
CA LEU A 390 -44.04 -18.16 -0.57
C LEU A 390 -45.54 -18.45 -0.80
N LEU A 391 -46.40 -17.48 -0.55
CA LEU A 391 -47.85 -17.62 -0.59
C LEU A 391 -48.46 -17.08 -1.88
N ALA A 392 -47.65 -16.69 -2.85
CA ALA A 392 -48.06 -16.15 -4.14
C ALA A 392 -49.22 -16.92 -4.81
N PRO A 393 -49.25 -18.28 -4.81
CA PRO A 393 -50.37 -19.04 -5.41
C PRO A 393 -51.73 -18.91 -4.69
N PHE A 394 -51.75 -18.36 -3.47
CA PHE A 394 -52.90 -18.36 -2.57
C PHE A 394 -53.31 -16.95 -2.07
N LEU A 395 -52.69 -15.88 -2.60
CA LEU A 395 -52.91 -14.50 -2.14
C LEU A 395 -54.36 -14.02 -2.19
N ASP A 396 -55.16 -14.60 -3.08
CA ASP A 396 -56.61 -14.34 -3.19
C ASP A 396 -57.43 -14.89 -1.99
N ARG A 397 -56.84 -15.85 -1.26
CA ARG A 397 -57.49 -16.56 -0.14
C ARG A 397 -56.73 -16.50 1.19
N ILE A 398 -55.61 -15.85 1.22
CA ILE A 398 -54.80 -15.63 2.41
C ILE A 398 -54.71 -14.13 2.68
N SER A 399 -55.12 -13.72 3.86
CA SER A 399 -54.88 -12.36 4.37
C SER A 399 -53.74 -12.42 5.40
N PHE A 400 -52.83 -11.46 5.33
CA PHE A 400 -51.80 -11.34 6.32
C PHE A 400 -51.59 -9.91 6.78
N SER A 401 -51.26 -9.77 8.07
CA SER A 401 -51.07 -8.49 8.71
C SER A 401 -50.07 -8.57 9.85
N GLY A 402 -49.27 -7.53 10.00
CA GLY A 402 -48.32 -7.41 11.09
C GLY A 402 -47.35 -6.26 10.86
N PRO A 403 -46.55 -5.93 11.85
CA PRO A 403 -45.54 -4.90 11.74
C PRO A 403 -44.44 -5.27 10.75
N ASN A 404 -43.70 -4.26 10.25
CA ASN A 404 -42.53 -4.53 9.40
C ASN A 404 -41.42 -5.15 10.22
N VAL A 405 -41.04 -6.41 9.91
CA VAL A 405 -40.02 -7.21 10.60
C VAL A 405 -38.97 -7.64 9.60
N PHE A 406 -37.70 -7.44 9.93
CA PHE A 406 -36.56 -7.95 9.17
C PHE A 406 -35.96 -9.15 9.86
N LEU A 407 -35.85 -10.24 9.12
CA LEU A 407 -35.34 -11.54 9.60
C LEU A 407 -33.89 -11.75 9.18
N GLU A 408 -33.10 -12.31 10.06
CA GLU A 408 -31.79 -12.84 9.72
C GLU A 408 -31.89 -14.09 8.82
N PRO A 409 -30.80 -14.55 8.20
CA PRO A 409 -30.83 -15.71 7.31
C PRO A 409 -31.44 -16.96 7.92
N ASP A 410 -31.04 -17.36 9.14
CA ASP A 410 -31.51 -18.59 9.76
C ASP A 410 -33.03 -18.57 10.07
N PRO A 411 -33.59 -17.56 10.73
CA PRO A 411 -35.04 -17.41 10.84
C PRO A 411 -35.78 -17.34 9.49
N THR A 412 -35.17 -16.71 8.46
CA THR A 412 -35.76 -16.64 7.12
C THR A 412 -35.92 -18.04 6.51
N PHE A 413 -34.88 -18.88 6.57
CA PHE A 413 -34.94 -20.26 6.08
C PHE A 413 -35.95 -21.10 6.88
N GLY A 414 -35.88 -21.02 8.21
CA GLY A 414 -36.76 -21.79 9.06
C GLY A 414 -38.23 -21.45 8.86
N LEU A 415 -38.56 -20.18 8.85
CA LEU A 415 -39.94 -19.71 8.62
C LEU A 415 -40.43 -20.02 7.21
N SER A 416 -39.55 -19.94 6.19
CA SER A 416 -39.92 -20.33 4.82
C SER A 416 -40.39 -21.76 4.73
N MET A 417 -39.69 -22.68 5.39
CA MET A 417 -40.06 -24.08 5.42
C MET A 417 -41.35 -24.31 6.21
N ALA A 418 -41.49 -23.70 7.38
CA ALA A 418 -42.68 -23.84 8.22
C ALA A 418 -43.95 -23.31 7.50
N VAL A 419 -43.87 -22.13 6.91
CA VAL A 419 -44.99 -21.52 6.17
C VAL A 419 -45.33 -22.30 4.91
N HIS A 420 -44.32 -22.80 4.17
CA HIS A 420 -44.54 -23.66 3.01
C HIS A 420 -45.30 -24.96 3.38
N GLU A 421 -44.92 -25.60 4.49
CA GLU A 421 -45.61 -26.81 4.98
C GLU A 421 -47.03 -26.48 5.45
N LEU A 422 -47.27 -25.35 6.13
CA LEU A 422 -48.61 -24.92 6.51
C LEU A 422 -49.48 -24.69 5.29
N ALA A 423 -48.99 -23.96 4.28
CA ALA A 423 -49.73 -23.68 3.04
C ALA A 423 -50.02 -24.99 2.26
N THR A 424 -49.06 -25.91 2.19
CA THR A 424 -49.24 -27.19 1.53
C THR A 424 -50.29 -28.07 2.27
N ASN A 425 -50.25 -28.07 3.60
CA ASN A 425 -51.23 -28.79 4.41
C ASN A 425 -52.62 -28.20 4.25
N ALA A 426 -52.73 -26.86 4.27
CA ALA A 426 -54.01 -26.17 4.05
C ALA A 426 -54.60 -26.47 2.68
N SER A 427 -53.75 -26.53 1.64
CA SER A 427 -54.14 -26.84 0.27
C SER A 427 -54.59 -28.26 0.05
N LYS A 428 -53.92 -29.25 0.73
CA LYS A 428 -54.22 -30.69 0.57
C LYS A 428 -55.32 -31.21 1.48
N HIS A 429 -55.40 -30.70 2.69
CA HIS A 429 -56.22 -31.27 3.75
C HIS A 429 -56.99 -30.25 4.58
N GLY A 430 -56.62 -28.97 4.51
CA GLY A 430 -57.19 -27.88 5.31
C GLY A 430 -58.10 -26.93 4.52
N SER A 431 -58.17 -25.68 4.98
CA SER A 431 -59.11 -24.70 4.46
C SER A 431 -58.95 -24.41 2.96
N LEU A 432 -57.71 -24.32 2.46
CA LEU A 432 -57.42 -24.04 1.07
C LEU A 432 -57.78 -25.17 0.09
N SER A 433 -58.15 -26.36 0.58
CA SER A 433 -58.71 -27.45 -0.24
C SER A 433 -60.13 -27.19 -0.69
N SER A 434 -60.85 -26.22 -0.07
CA SER A 434 -62.20 -25.76 -0.43
C SER A 434 -62.15 -24.39 -1.11
N PRO A 435 -63.03 -24.12 -2.13
CA PRO A 435 -63.08 -22.80 -2.77
C PRO A 435 -63.43 -21.66 -1.81
N SER A 436 -64.23 -21.95 -0.76
CA SER A 436 -64.64 -20.98 0.24
C SER A 436 -63.64 -20.76 1.36
N GLY A 437 -62.65 -21.69 1.47
CA GLY A 437 -61.67 -21.68 2.56
C GLY A 437 -60.79 -20.43 2.55
N ARG A 438 -60.44 -19.98 3.74
CA ARG A 438 -59.62 -18.80 4.00
C ARG A 438 -58.55 -19.10 5.05
N VAL A 439 -57.45 -18.38 4.96
CA VAL A 439 -56.38 -18.36 5.96
C VAL A 439 -56.13 -16.92 6.38
N GLU A 440 -56.05 -16.71 7.67
CA GLU A 440 -55.57 -15.48 8.28
C GLU A 440 -54.18 -15.72 8.89
N LEU A 441 -53.18 -14.97 8.45
CA LEU A 441 -51.84 -15.02 8.94
C LEU A 441 -51.49 -13.67 9.56
N SER A 442 -51.24 -13.67 10.86
CA SER A 442 -50.88 -12.42 11.54
C SER A 442 -49.59 -12.63 12.35
N TRP A 443 -48.86 -11.54 12.57
CA TRP A 443 -47.66 -11.60 13.39
C TRP A 443 -47.51 -10.34 14.24
N SER A 444 -46.81 -10.53 15.36
CA SER A 444 -46.43 -9.47 16.29
C SER A 444 -45.02 -9.72 16.81
N VAL A 445 -44.38 -8.68 17.34
CA VAL A 445 -43.10 -8.77 18.02
C VAL A 445 -43.28 -8.33 19.46
N THR A 446 -42.85 -9.17 20.38
CA THR A 446 -42.90 -8.88 21.80
C THR A 446 -41.49 -8.89 22.40
N ARG A 447 -41.27 -8.05 23.40
CA ARG A 447 -40.02 -8.04 24.16
C ARG A 447 -40.17 -8.95 25.37
N THR A 448 -39.35 -9.99 25.43
CA THR A 448 -39.26 -10.94 26.57
C THR A 448 -37.98 -10.67 27.37
N GLN A 449 -37.80 -11.34 28.49
CA GLN A 449 -36.54 -11.29 29.26
C GLN A 449 -35.33 -11.80 28.48
N GLN A 450 -35.55 -12.59 27.42
CA GLN A 450 -34.52 -13.18 26.55
C GLN A 450 -34.26 -12.39 25.25
N GLY A 451 -34.95 -11.25 25.04
CA GLY A 451 -34.83 -10.45 23.85
C GLY A 451 -36.15 -10.27 23.09
N LEU A 452 -36.03 -9.90 21.80
CA LEU A 452 -37.19 -9.77 20.91
C LEU A 452 -37.66 -11.16 20.46
N THR A 453 -38.97 -11.35 20.41
CA THR A 453 -39.61 -12.62 20.00
C THR A 453 -40.68 -12.32 18.96
N LEU A 454 -40.60 -12.98 17.81
CA LEU A 454 -41.62 -12.97 16.76
C LEU A 454 -42.66 -14.03 17.13
N ILE A 455 -43.93 -13.64 17.14
CA ILE A 455 -45.08 -14.52 17.27
C ILE A 455 -45.83 -14.46 15.94
N LEU A 456 -45.95 -15.60 15.25
CA LEU A 456 -46.68 -15.73 13.98
C LEU A 456 -47.86 -16.68 14.20
N GLU A 457 -49.05 -16.24 13.86
CA GLU A 457 -50.31 -16.99 13.99
C GLU A 457 -50.90 -17.29 12.61
N TRP A 458 -51.16 -18.58 12.38
CA TRP A 458 -51.82 -19.13 11.20
C TRP A 458 -53.17 -19.66 11.59
N LYS A 459 -54.28 -19.11 11.07
CA LYS A 459 -55.63 -19.50 11.36
C LYS A 459 -56.38 -19.89 10.09
N GLU A 460 -56.87 -21.12 10.05
CA GLU A 460 -57.68 -21.65 8.98
C GLU A 460 -59.18 -21.54 9.29
N SER A 461 -59.97 -21.21 8.29
CA SER A 461 -61.43 -21.11 8.43
C SER A 461 -62.15 -21.53 7.15
N ARG A 462 -63.43 -21.85 7.27
CA ARG A 462 -64.35 -22.22 6.15
C ARG A 462 -63.85 -23.40 5.32
N GLY A 463 -63.01 -24.24 5.89
CA GLY A 463 -62.51 -25.48 5.28
C GLY A 463 -63.32 -26.70 5.70
N PRO A 464 -62.92 -27.91 5.23
CA PRO A 464 -63.52 -29.16 5.72
C PRO A 464 -63.24 -29.33 7.20
N ALA A 465 -64.19 -29.94 7.90
CA ALA A 465 -64.04 -30.23 9.36
C ALA A 465 -62.75 -31.05 9.61
N PRO A 466 -61.88 -30.62 10.55
CA PRO A 466 -60.63 -31.29 10.78
C PRO A 466 -60.85 -32.71 11.29
N ARG A 467 -60.30 -33.69 10.56
CA ARG A 467 -60.33 -35.08 11.02
C ARG A 467 -59.36 -35.24 12.19
N ARG A 468 -59.75 -35.87 13.29
CA ARG A 468 -58.85 -36.18 14.41
C ARG A 468 -57.66 -37.00 13.89
N ILE A 469 -56.48 -36.35 13.77
CA ILE A 469 -55.26 -37.00 13.35
C ILE A 469 -54.70 -37.76 14.54
N ARG A 470 -54.68 -39.11 14.49
CA ARG A 470 -54.15 -39.98 15.55
C ARG A 470 -52.62 -39.95 15.67
N ARG A 471 -51.89 -39.44 14.67
CA ARG A 471 -50.42 -39.27 14.67
C ARG A 471 -50.06 -38.02 13.91
N ALA A 472 -49.16 -37.21 14.48
CA ALA A 472 -48.61 -36.03 13.81
C ALA A 472 -48.04 -36.40 12.42
N GLY A 473 -48.54 -35.74 11.39
CA GLY A 473 -48.08 -35.92 10.01
C GLY A 473 -46.62 -35.45 9.84
N PHE A 474 -46.08 -35.68 8.64
CA PHE A 474 -44.71 -35.27 8.34
C PHE A 474 -44.54 -33.74 8.45
N GLY A 475 -45.46 -32.95 7.88
CA GLY A 475 -45.38 -31.48 7.91
C GLY A 475 -45.29 -30.90 9.32
N SER A 476 -46.12 -31.42 10.25
CA SER A 476 -46.07 -31.00 11.66
C SER A 476 -44.72 -31.33 12.31
N ARG A 477 -44.13 -32.51 12.01
CA ARG A 477 -42.78 -32.85 12.51
C ARG A 477 -41.67 -31.98 11.93
N LEU A 478 -41.79 -31.58 10.68
CA LEU A 478 -40.83 -30.66 10.05
C LEU A 478 -40.93 -29.28 10.69
N ILE A 479 -42.14 -28.73 10.86
CA ILE A 479 -42.36 -27.46 11.51
C ILE A 479 -41.76 -27.47 12.94
N ASN A 480 -42.03 -28.51 13.74
CA ASN A 480 -41.47 -28.61 15.08
C ASN A 480 -39.94 -28.71 15.06
N MET A 481 -39.36 -29.50 14.14
CA MET A 481 -37.92 -29.63 14.04
C MET A 481 -37.26 -28.29 13.70
N VAL A 482 -37.81 -27.58 12.73
CA VAL A 482 -37.25 -26.30 12.29
C VAL A 482 -37.43 -25.22 13.37
N ILE A 483 -38.63 -25.05 13.88
CA ILE A 483 -38.94 -23.99 14.85
C ILE A 483 -38.30 -24.27 16.20
N GLU A 484 -38.50 -25.50 16.75
CA GLU A 484 -38.05 -25.80 18.13
C GLU A 484 -36.56 -26.13 18.21
N ARG A 485 -36.01 -26.93 17.23
CA ARG A 485 -34.61 -27.39 17.32
C ARG A 485 -33.61 -26.49 16.61
N GLN A 486 -33.99 -25.85 15.46
CA GLN A 486 -33.08 -25.00 14.72
C GLN A 486 -33.17 -23.54 15.17
N LEU A 487 -34.40 -23.06 15.43
CA LEU A 487 -34.62 -21.66 15.80
C LEU A 487 -34.82 -21.44 17.31
N ASN A 488 -34.76 -22.50 18.13
CA ASN A 488 -35.03 -22.46 19.59
C ASN A 488 -36.36 -21.79 19.92
N GLY A 489 -37.34 -21.95 19.05
CA GLY A 489 -38.70 -21.43 19.22
C GLY A 489 -39.67 -22.42 19.81
N GLN A 490 -40.97 -22.10 19.70
CA GLN A 490 -42.07 -22.96 20.17
C GLN A 490 -43.16 -23.08 19.12
N VAL A 491 -43.82 -24.25 19.05
CA VAL A 491 -44.92 -24.53 18.12
C VAL A 491 -46.12 -24.98 18.95
N GLU A 492 -47.21 -24.25 18.85
CA GLU A 492 -48.50 -24.60 19.41
C GLU A 492 -49.52 -24.82 18.28
N GLN A 493 -50.14 -26.02 18.24
CA GLN A 493 -51.14 -26.35 17.24
C GLN A 493 -52.44 -26.81 17.92
N SER A 494 -53.54 -26.21 17.53
CA SER A 494 -54.87 -26.61 18.00
C SER A 494 -55.83 -26.76 16.82
N PHE A 495 -56.71 -27.73 16.92
CA PHE A 495 -57.78 -27.96 15.91
C PHE A 495 -59.09 -27.52 16.55
N THR A 496 -59.69 -26.49 15.99
CA THR A 496 -61.01 -25.97 16.39
C THR A 496 -62.07 -26.47 15.43
N ALA A 497 -63.35 -26.20 15.72
CA ALA A 497 -64.46 -26.50 14.81
C ALA A 497 -64.35 -25.74 13.49
N GLU A 498 -63.64 -24.61 13.47
CA GLU A 498 -63.47 -23.74 12.32
C GLU A 498 -62.26 -24.13 11.46
N GLY A 499 -61.23 -24.80 12.00
CA GLY A 499 -60.03 -25.19 11.27
C GLY A 499 -58.81 -25.34 12.18
N LEU A 500 -57.62 -25.38 11.54
CA LEU A 500 -56.32 -25.41 12.23
C LEU A 500 -55.92 -24.01 12.71
N HIS A 501 -55.50 -23.93 13.96
CA HIS A 501 -54.78 -22.76 14.48
C HIS A 501 -53.39 -23.16 14.88
N THR A 502 -52.40 -22.51 14.32
CA THR A 502 -50.95 -22.72 14.64
C THR A 502 -50.33 -21.41 15.07
N ARG A 503 -49.61 -21.43 16.20
CA ARG A 503 -48.81 -20.33 16.69
C ARG A 503 -47.35 -20.76 16.67
N LEU A 504 -46.52 -19.97 16.00
CA LEU A 504 -45.07 -20.13 15.93
C LEU A 504 -44.42 -18.99 16.71
N THR A 505 -43.58 -19.34 17.70
CA THR A 505 -42.84 -18.35 18.49
C THR A 505 -41.35 -18.50 18.18
N VAL A 506 -40.68 -17.45 17.69
CA VAL A 506 -39.31 -17.50 17.24
C VAL A 506 -38.50 -16.36 17.88
N PRO A 507 -37.42 -16.66 18.63
CA PRO A 507 -36.50 -15.65 19.15
C PRO A 507 -35.81 -14.93 18.01
N LEU A 508 -35.64 -13.58 18.11
CA LEU A 508 -34.90 -12.73 17.18
C LEU A 508 -33.62 -12.25 17.86
N THR A 509 -32.50 -12.40 17.18
CA THR A 509 -31.16 -12.17 17.75
C THR A 509 -30.69 -10.72 17.74
N HIS A 510 -31.31 -9.82 16.94
CA HIS A 510 -30.89 -8.41 16.85
C HIS A 510 -31.98 -7.38 17.11
N GLU A 511 -31.63 -6.32 17.87
CA GLU A 511 -32.45 -5.17 18.26
C GLU A 511 -32.72 -4.15 17.12
N ARG A 512 -32.70 -4.52 15.84
CA ARG A 512 -33.05 -3.57 14.77
C ARG A 512 -34.57 -3.60 14.48
N TRP A 513 -35.29 -2.95 15.40
CA TRP A 513 -36.70 -2.61 15.22
C TRP A 513 -36.84 -1.14 14.81
N PRO A 514 -37.43 -0.79 13.66
CA PRO A 514 -37.64 0.62 13.26
C PRO A 514 -38.65 1.38 14.12
N GLY A 515 -39.36 0.71 15.02
CA GLY A 515 -40.42 1.29 15.84
C GLY A 515 -40.04 1.61 17.29
N GLY A 516 -38.79 1.40 17.69
CA GLY A 516 -38.34 1.69 19.05
C GLY A 516 -37.90 3.15 19.19
N ALA A 517 -38.82 4.10 19.25
CA ALA A 517 -38.54 5.44 19.77
C ALA A 517 -37.98 5.28 21.20
N ARG A 518 -36.73 5.68 21.43
CA ARG A 518 -36.19 5.86 22.78
C ARG A 518 -37.07 6.89 23.51
N SER A 519 -37.90 6.43 24.40
CA SER A 519 -38.48 7.30 25.43
C SER A 519 -37.33 7.74 26.34
N THR A 520 -36.71 8.86 26.01
CA THR A 520 -35.88 9.59 26.97
C THR A 520 -36.83 10.26 27.98
N ALA A 521 -37.17 9.57 29.03
CA ALA A 521 -37.64 10.21 30.23
C ALA A 521 -36.47 11.03 30.80
N ARG A 522 -36.48 12.33 30.50
CA ARG A 522 -35.74 13.31 31.30
C ARG A 522 -36.34 13.30 32.71
N THR A 523 -35.62 12.75 33.65
CA THR A 523 -35.77 13.10 35.06
C THR A 523 -34.86 14.30 35.29
N ASP A 524 -35.44 15.50 35.38
CA ASP A 524 -34.79 16.66 35.98
C ASP A 524 -34.66 16.42 37.50
N PRO A 525 -33.50 16.64 38.10
CA PRO A 525 -33.41 16.84 39.54
C PRO A 525 -33.51 18.33 39.84
N SER A 526 -34.48 18.63 40.67
CA SER A 526 -34.62 19.90 41.41
C SER A 526 -33.39 20.20 42.27
#